data_5e0d1c0526701da6c4780f3ce600e350
#
_entry.id   5e0d1c0526701da6c4780f3ce600e350
#
_cell.length_a   1.000
_cell.length_b   1.000
_cell.length_c   1.000
_cell.angle_alpha   90.00
_cell.angle_beta   90.00
_cell.angle_gamma   90.00
#
_symmetry.space_group_name_H-M   'P 1'
#
loop_
_entity.id
_entity.type
_entity.pdbx_description
1 polymer ?
#
loop_
_entity_poly.entity_id
_entity_poly.type
_entity_poly.pdbx_seq_one_letter_code
_entity_poly.pdbx_strand_id
1 'polypeptide(L)'
;LYNNRKTVDELNVFPVPDGDTGTNMSLTATAMATELLKKGDTTLTKAADTMSFATLRGARGNSGVILSQFFRGISKSLKGKTECNAEELAVALKDGSDAAYKAVMKPTEGTILTVSREVATGAQLAANTNENIIDVMESAIKRGNKALQKTTQMLPALRQAGVVDAGG
;
A
#
# COMPACT_ATOMS: atom_id res chain seq x y z
N LEU A 1 0.51 9.84 6.48
CA LEU A 1 0.98 8.82 7.44
C LEU A 1 1.60 9.46 8.68
N TYR A 2 2.61 10.31 8.54
CA TYR A 2 3.35 10.89 9.67
C TYR A 2 2.43 11.55 10.73
N ASN A 3 1.49 12.38 10.31
CA ASN A 3 0.57 13.08 11.21
C ASN A 3 -0.41 12.17 11.95
N ASN A 4 -0.73 11.00 11.38
CA ASN A 4 -1.70 10.05 11.92
C ASN A 4 -1.04 8.80 12.53
N ARG A 5 0.31 8.76 12.65
CA ARG A 5 1.02 7.55 13.08
C ARG A 5 0.54 7.02 14.45
N LYS A 6 0.32 7.91 15.42
CA LYS A 6 -0.15 7.51 16.75
C LYS A 6 -1.54 6.88 16.71
N THR A 7 -2.46 7.47 15.95
CA THR A 7 -3.79 6.89 15.76
C THR A 7 -3.72 5.50 15.14
N VAL A 8 -2.81 5.30 14.16
CA VAL A 8 -2.60 3.98 13.55
C VAL A 8 -1.92 3.01 14.53
N ASP A 9 -0.98 3.48 15.37
CA ASP A 9 -0.37 2.67 16.42
C ASP A 9 -1.43 2.16 17.42
N GLU A 10 -2.41 3.00 17.80
CA GLU A 10 -3.53 2.63 18.68
C GLU A 10 -4.47 1.57 18.07
N LEU A 11 -4.54 1.46 16.75
CA LEU A 11 -5.33 0.43 16.05
C LEU A 11 -4.63 -0.93 15.99
N ASN A 12 -3.34 -0.99 16.35
CA ASN A 12 -2.51 -2.18 16.17
C ASN A 12 -2.78 -3.25 17.23
N VAL A 13 -3.78 -4.10 16.97
CA VAL A 13 -4.15 -5.22 17.82
C VAL A 13 -3.88 -6.60 17.20
N PHE A 14 -3.42 -6.63 15.94
CA PHE A 14 -3.16 -7.85 15.18
C PHE A 14 -1.99 -7.64 14.19
N PRO A 15 -1.13 -8.65 13.94
CA PRO A 15 -1.06 -9.97 14.61
C PRO A 15 -0.40 -9.91 16.00
N VAL A 16 0.40 -8.89 16.26
CA VAL A 16 1.05 -8.63 17.55
C VAL A 16 0.65 -7.22 18.00
N PRO A 17 0.06 -7.07 19.18
CA PRO A 17 -0.41 -5.77 19.67
C PRO A 17 0.72 -4.95 20.32
N ASP A 18 1.78 -4.65 19.55
CA ASP A 18 2.95 -3.90 20.00
C ASP A 18 2.86 -2.38 19.76
N GLY A 19 1.75 -1.94 19.11
CA GLY A 19 1.45 -0.51 18.94
C GLY A 19 2.45 0.23 18.07
N ASP A 20 3.03 -0.41 17.06
CA ASP A 20 4.12 0.19 16.27
C ASP A 20 3.83 0.27 14.75
N THR A 21 2.67 -0.21 14.28
CA THR A 21 2.34 -0.25 12.84
C THR A 21 2.42 1.11 12.18
N GLY A 22 1.81 2.13 12.77
CA GLY A 22 1.82 3.50 12.24
C GLY A 22 3.22 4.10 12.22
N THR A 23 3.98 3.89 13.29
CA THR A 23 5.38 4.30 13.38
C THR A 23 6.23 3.63 12.31
N ASN A 24 6.14 2.32 12.16
CA ASN A 24 6.91 1.54 11.17
C ASN A 24 6.59 1.93 9.73
N MET A 25 5.30 2.05 9.39
CA MET A 25 4.86 2.48 8.06
C MET A 25 5.27 3.94 7.78
N SER A 26 5.18 4.82 8.79
CA SER A 26 5.59 6.22 8.66
C SER A 26 7.08 6.35 8.38
N LEU A 27 7.93 5.61 9.10
CA LEU A 27 9.38 5.61 8.88
C LEU A 27 9.72 5.08 7.48
N THR A 28 9.06 4.00 7.05
CA THR A 28 9.23 3.41 5.72
C THR A 28 8.85 4.41 4.62
N ALA A 29 7.70 5.09 4.75
CA ALA A 29 7.25 6.09 3.79
C ALA A 29 8.12 7.36 3.81
N THR A 30 8.63 7.77 4.96
CA THR A 30 9.54 8.92 5.08
C THR A 30 10.85 8.65 4.36
N ALA A 31 11.40 7.43 4.45
CA ALA A 31 12.60 7.05 3.69
C ALA A 31 12.38 7.21 2.17
N MET A 32 11.21 6.80 1.67
CA MET A 32 10.83 6.99 0.27
C MET A 32 10.76 8.48 -0.11
N ALA A 33 10.00 9.26 0.66
CA ALA A 33 9.82 10.68 0.38
C ALA A 33 11.15 11.44 0.39
N THR A 34 12.02 11.14 1.34
CA THR A 34 13.35 11.76 1.44
C THR A 34 14.21 11.50 0.22
N GLU A 35 14.25 10.26 -0.27
CA GLU A 35 15.06 9.92 -1.45
C GLU A 35 14.47 10.47 -2.75
N LEU A 36 13.15 10.51 -2.90
CA LEU A 36 12.49 11.13 -4.06
C LEU A 36 12.75 12.64 -4.11
N LEU A 37 12.61 13.34 -2.98
CA LEU A 37 12.86 14.78 -2.89
C LEU A 37 14.31 15.15 -3.20
N LYS A 38 15.29 14.33 -2.79
CA LYS A 38 16.71 14.56 -3.12
C LYS A 38 17.00 14.47 -4.63
N LYS A 39 16.24 13.68 -5.36
CA LYS A 39 16.47 13.47 -6.80
C LYS A 39 15.88 14.58 -7.67
N GLY A 40 14.92 15.36 -7.16
CA GLY A 40 14.23 16.38 -7.95
C GLY A 40 13.51 15.80 -9.16
N ASP A 41 13.52 16.52 -10.26
CA ASP A 41 12.90 16.07 -11.52
C ASP A 41 13.54 14.80 -12.04
N THR A 42 12.72 13.79 -12.30
CA THR A 42 13.17 12.48 -12.73
C THR A 42 12.14 11.81 -13.64
N THR A 43 12.55 10.78 -14.38
CA THR A 43 11.62 9.98 -15.18
C THR A 43 10.78 9.05 -14.30
N LEU A 44 9.60 8.64 -14.79
CA LEU A 44 8.71 7.72 -14.10
C LEU A 44 9.44 6.45 -13.63
N THR A 45 10.20 5.80 -14.51
CA THR A 45 10.99 4.61 -14.17
C THR A 45 11.97 4.89 -13.03
N LYS A 46 12.74 5.98 -13.09
CA LYS A 46 13.71 6.32 -12.03
C LYS A 46 13.02 6.66 -10.71
N ALA A 47 11.88 7.34 -10.76
CA ALA A 47 11.08 7.62 -9.58
C ALA A 47 10.58 6.32 -8.94
N ALA A 48 10.02 5.41 -9.74
CA ALA A 48 9.53 4.11 -9.28
C ALA A 48 10.66 3.23 -8.70
N ASP A 49 11.82 3.19 -9.33
CA ASP A 49 13.00 2.46 -8.82
C ASP A 49 13.49 3.06 -7.49
N THR A 50 13.52 4.40 -7.40
CA THR A 50 13.91 5.09 -6.16
C THR A 50 12.93 4.80 -5.04
N MET A 51 11.63 4.85 -5.32
CA MET A 51 10.55 4.52 -4.39
C MET A 51 10.72 3.09 -3.85
N SER A 52 10.89 2.11 -4.74
CA SER A 52 11.10 0.71 -4.37
C SER A 52 12.34 0.50 -3.51
N PHE A 53 13.48 1.05 -3.92
CA PHE A 53 14.75 0.91 -3.21
C PHE A 53 14.74 1.59 -1.84
N ALA A 54 14.22 2.82 -1.76
CA ALA A 54 14.16 3.58 -0.54
C ALA A 54 13.23 2.94 0.50
N THR A 55 12.04 2.46 0.06
CA THR A 55 11.12 1.75 0.96
C THR A 55 11.72 0.44 1.47
N LEU A 56 12.42 -0.32 0.62
CA LEU A 56 13.07 -1.57 1.04
C LEU A 56 14.17 -1.31 2.08
N ARG A 57 15.04 -0.32 1.86
CA ARG A 57 16.09 0.06 2.84
C ARG A 57 15.53 0.64 4.13
N GLY A 58 14.45 1.40 4.03
CA GLY A 58 13.78 2.04 5.14
C GLY A 58 12.73 1.18 5.84
N ALA A 59 12.48 -0.04 5.35
CA ALA A 59 11.45 -0.92 5.90
C ALA A 59 11.65 -1.18 7.40
N ARG A 60 10.57 -1.04 8.17
CA ARG A 60 10.52 -1.31 9.60
C ARG A 60 9.31 -2.18 9.91
N GLY A 61 9.50 -3.17 10.77
CA GLY A 61 8.47 -4.12 11.15
C GLY A 61 7.86 -4.89 9.96
N ASN A 62 6.88 -5.74 10.24
CA ASN A 62 6.19 -6.49 9.20
C ASN A 62 5.40 -5.58 8.26
N SER A 63 4.76 -4.55 8.79
CA SER A 63 3.97 -3.58 8.02
C SER A 63 4.83 -2.80 7.01
N GLY A 64 6.01 -2.33 7.43
CA GLY A 64 6.95 -1.66 6.54
C GLY A 64 7.52 -2.58 5.46
N VAL A 65 7.79 -3.86 5.79
CA VAL A 65 8.24 -4.86 4.80
C VAL A 65 7.15 -5.10 3.76
N ILE A 66 5.89 -5.31 4.17
CA ILE A 66 4.78 -5.52 3.24
C ILE A 66 4.59 -4.29 2.35
N LEU A 67 4.61 -3.09 2.93
CA LEU A 67 4.53 -1.84 2.17
C LEU A 67 5.66 -1.71 1.16
N SER A 68 6.91 -2.09 1.52
CA SER A 68 8.04 -2.06 0.60
C SER A 68 7.87 -3.02 -0.58
N GLN A 69 7.27 -4.19 -0.35
CA GLN A 69 7.01 -5.15 -1.44
C GLN A 69 5.89 -4.68 -2.36
N PHE A 70 4.88 -3.99 -1.82
CA PHE A 70 3.86 -3.34 -2.62
C PHE A 70 4.49 -2.33 -3.59
N PHE A 71 5.32 -1.42 -3.11
CA PHE A 71 6.03 -0.46 -3.97
C PHE A 71 7.03 -1.12 -4.93
N ARG A 72 7.62 -2.23 -4.54
CA ARG A 72 8.48 -3.02 -5.44
C ARG A 72 7.71 -3.61 -6.61
N GLY A 73 6.51 -4.12 -6.38
CA GLY A 73 5.64 -4.62 -7.46
C GLY A 73 5.27 -3.50 -8.44
N ILE A 74 4.88 -2.32 -7.93
CA ILE A 74 4.59 -1.14 -8.74
C ILE A 74 5.82 -0.74 -9.58
N SER A 75 6.99 -0.64 -8.97
CA SER A 75 8.23 -0.28 -9.68
C SER A 75 8.54 -1.25 -10.81
N LYS A 76 8.39 -2.54 -10.56
CA LYS A 76 8.63 -3.57 -11.60
C LYS A 76 7.66 -3.42 -12.77
N SER A 77 6.41 -3.12 -12.52
CA SER A 77 5.38 -2.91 -13.56
C SER A 77 5.65 -1.66 -14.42
N LEU A 78 6.18 -0.59 -13.80
CA LEU A 78 6.47 0.68 -14.46
C LEU A 78 7.87 0.74 -15.09
N LYS A 79 8.63 -0.35 -15.04
CA LYS A 79 10.01 -0.38 -15.57
C LYS A 79 10.03 -0.10 -17.08
N GLY A 80 10.90 0.84 -17.49
CA GLY A 80 11.07 1.23 -18.90
C GLY A 80 10.02 2.22 -19.41
N LYS A 81 9.06 2.63 -18.57
CA LYS A 81 8.03 3.59 -18.95
C LYS A 81 8.47 5.02 -18.64
N THR A 82 8.14 5.95 -19.52
CA THR A 82 8.36 7.40 -19.34
C THR A 82 7.15 8.07 -18.72
N GLU A 83 5.96 7.57 -19.01
CA GLU A 83 4.67 8.01 -18.52
C GLU A 83 3.77 6.79 -18.28
N CYS A 84 2.65 6.98 -17.62
CA CYS A 84 1.74 5.93 -17.24
C CYS A 84 0.30 6.39 -17.48
N ASN A 85 -0.47 5.61 -18.21
CA ASN A 85 -1.91 5.82 -18.37
C ASN A 85 -2.71 5.11 -17.25
N ALA A 86 -4.03 5.24 -17.30
CA ALA A 86 -4.95 4.69 -16.31
C ALA A 86 -4.88 3.15 -16.21
N GLU A 87 -4.82 2.47 -17.35
CA GLU A 87 -4.73 1.01 -17.42
C GLU A 87 -3.40 0.52 -16.83
N GLU A 88 -2.30 1.15 -17.22
CA GLU A 88 -0.96 0.82 -16.72
C GLU A 88 -0.83 1.06 -15.21
N LEU A 89 -1.47 2.12 -14.68
CA LEU A 89 -1.54 2.36 -13.23
C LEU A 89 -2.32 1.25 -12.53
N ALA A 90 -3.46 0.83 -13.08
CA ALA A 90 -4.27 -0.26 -12.51
C ALA A 90 -3.49 -1.58 -12.49
N VAL A 91 -2.75 -1.89 -13.55
CA VAL A 91 -1.85 -3.05 -13.61
C VAL A 91 -0.73 -2.93 -12.57
N ALA A 92 -0.12 -1.74 -12.44
CA ALA A 92 0.94 -1.53 -11.46
C ALA A 92 0.45 -1.71 -10.01
N LEU A 93 -0.74 -1.23 -9.68
CA LEU A 93 -1.36 -1.46 -8.36
C LEU A 93 -1.65 -2.95 -8.12
N LYS A 94 -2.08 -3.68 -9.15
CA LYS A 94 -2.29 -5.13 -9.07
C LYS A 94 -0.97 -5.87 -8.81
N ASP A 95 0.08 -5.56 -9.56
CA ASP A 95 1.40 -6.15 -9.39
C ASP A 95 1.99 -5.84 -8.01
N GLY A 96 1.72 -4.63 -7.50
CA GLY A 96 2.05 -4.24 -6.13
C GLY A 96 1.37 -5.14 -5.09
N SER A 97 0.06 -5.31 -5.21
CA SER A 97 -0.71 -6.19 -4.33
C SER A 97 -0.20 -7.63 -4.38
N ASP A 98 0.02 -8.18 -5.57
CA ASP A 98 0.53 -9.54 -5.76
C ASP A 98 1.92 -9.73 -5.14
N ALA A 99 2.80 -8.73 -5.26
CA ALA A 99 4.12 -8.75 -4.64
C ALA A 99 4.02 -8.76 -3.11
N ALA A 100 3.10 -7.97 -2.53
CA ALA A 100 2.85 -7.94 -1.10
C ALA A 100 2.33 -9.29 -0.58
N TYR A 101 1.37 -9.90 -1.27
CA TYR A 101 0.87 -11.25 -0.93
C TYR A 101 1.97 -12.31 -0.97
N LYS A 102 2.82 -12.30 -2.01
CA LYS A 102 3.92 -13.26 -2.16
C LYS A 102 5.01 -13.13 -1.10
N ALA A 103 5.13 -11.95 -0.48
CA ALA A 103 6.13 -11.71 0.55
C ALA A 103 5.75 -12.29 1.93
N VAL A 104 4.49 -12.67 2.11
CA VAL A 104 3.97 -13.20 3.37
C VAL A 104 3.78 -14.70 3.26
N MET A 105 4.42 -15.48 4.12
CA MET A 105 4.33 -16.95 4.09
C MET A 105 2.91 -17.48 4.31
N LYS A 106 2.13 -16.81 5.17
CA LYS A 106 0.73 -17.13 5.46
C LYS A 106 -0.12 -15.86 5.34
N PRO A 107 -0.51 -15.48 4.12
CA PRO A 107 -1.36 -14.31 3.91
C PRO A 107 -2.67 -14.44 4.68
N THR A 108 -3.00 -13.40 5.44
CA THR A 108 -4.22 -13.36 6.25
C THR A 108 -5.16 -12.31 5.71
N GLU A 109 -6.39 -12.71 5.42
CA GLU A 109 -7.44 -11.78 5.00
C GLU A 109 -7.93 -10.92 6.18
N GLY A 110 -8.39 -9.70 5.87
CA GLY A 110 -8.74 -8.71 6.87
C GLY A 110 -7.57 -7.84 7.32
N THR A 111 -6.50 -7.80 6.54
CA THR A 111 -5.28 -7.01 6.78
C THR A 111 -4.98 -6.07 5.61
N ILE A 112 -3.87 -5.33 5.69
CA ILE A 112 -3.31 -4.51 4.59
C ILE A 112 -3.32 -5.26 3.24
N LEU A 113 -3.15 -6.60 3.25
CA LEU A 113 -3.18 -7.41 2.03
C LEU A 113 -4.56 -7.36 1.37
N THR A 114 -5.63 -7.54 2.14
CA THR A 114 -7.00 -7.43 1.65
C THR A 114 -7.27 -6.03 1.10
N VAL A 115 -6.87 -5.00 1.83
CA VAL A 115 -7.09 -3.60 1.41
C VAL A 115 -6.33 -3.32 0.11
N SER A 116 -5.06 -3.70 0.00
CA SER A 116 -4.26 -3.51 -1.22
C SER A 116 -4.85 -4.23 -2.44
N ARG A 117 -5.37 -5.45 -2.26
CA ARG A 117 -6.07 -6.19 -3.32
C ARG A 117 -7.35 -5.48 -3.77
N GLU A 118 -8.14 -4.98 -2.83
CA GLU A 118 -9.37 -4.28 -3.15
C GLU A 118 -9.11 -2.91 -3.81
N VAL A 119 -8.05 -2.20 -3.41
CA VAL A 119 -7.55 -1.00 -4.10
C VAL A 119 -7.23 -1.32 -5.56
N ALA A 120 -6.43 -2.36 -5.81
CA ALA A 120 -6.07 -2.80 -7.15
C ALA A 120 -7.30 -3.20 -7.99
N THR A 121 -8.24 -3.93 -7.38
CA THR A 121 -9.50 -4.31 -8.03
C THR A 121 -10.33 -3.08 -8.40
N GLY A 122 -10.40 -2.08 -7.52
CA GLY A 122 -11.10 -0.82 -7.79
C GLY A 122 -10.49 -0.06 -8.97
N ALA A 123 -9.16 0.00 -9.03
CA ALA A 123 -8.45 0.61 -10.14
C ALA A 123 -8.71 -0.12 -11.48
N GLN A 124 -8.61 -1.46 -11.48
CA GLN A 124 -8.85 -2.27 -12.69
C GLN A 124 -10.27 -2.13 -13.22
N LEU A 125 -11.28 -2.16 -12.35
CA LEU A 125 -12.68 -2.00 -12.76
C LEU A 125 -12.93 -0.62 -13.37
N ALA A 126 -12.35 0.43 -12.81
CA ALA A 126 -12.50 1.79 -13.33
C ALA A 126 -11.73 1.97 -14.65
N ALA A 127 -10.51 1.46 -14.76
CA ALA A 127 -9.69 1.57 -15.96
C ALA A 127 -10.31 0.86 -17.19
N ASN A 128 -11.14 -0.16 -16.98
CA ASN A 128 -11.86 -0.83 -18.07
C ASN A 128 -12.93 0.07 -18.76
N THR A 129 -13.36 1.14 -18.09
CA THR A 129 -14.45 2.01 -18.55
C THR A 129 -14.08 3.48 -18.61
N ASN A 130 -12.91 3.85 -18.09
CA ASN A 130 -12.48 5.24 -17.97
C ASN A 130 -10.97 5.35 -18.15
N GLU A 131 -10.54 6.22 -19.04
CA GLU A 131 -9.12 6.49 -19.31
C GLU A 131 -8.55 7.59 -18.39
N ASN A 132 -9.38 8.24 -17.56
CA ASN A 132 -8.93 9.27 -16.65
C ASN A 132 -8.27 8.64 -15.42
N ILE A 133 -6.98 8.91 -15.25
CA ILE A 133 -6.17 8.38 -14.14
C ILE A 133 -6.68 8.83 -12.76
N ILE A 134 -7.27 10.03 -12.67
CA ILE A 134 -7.81 10.57 -11.42
C ILE A 134 -9.04 9.74 -10.99
N ASP A 135 -9.97 9.50 -11.90
CA ASP A 135 -11.19 8.71 -11.63
C ASP A 135 -10.85 7.27 -11.24
N VAL A 136 -9.80 6.70 -11.87
CA VAL A 136 -9.28 5.37 -11.52
C VAL A 136 -8.73 5.36 -10.10
N MET A 137 -7.97 6.38 -9.71
CA MET A 137 -7.44 6.51 -8.34
C MET A 137 -8.55 6.73 -7.31
N GLU A 138 -9.55 7.56 -7.61
CA GLU A 138 -10.71 7.77 -6.73
C GLU A 138 -11.50 6.48 -6.50
N SER A 139 -11.72 5.70 -7.57
CA SER A 139 -12.36 4.38 -7.47
C SER A 139 -11.56 3.40 -6.62
N ALA A 140 -10.23 3.38 -6.81
CA ALA A 140 -9.31 2.58 -6.01
C ALA A 140 -9.39 2.93 -4.52
N ILE A 141 -9.32 4.22 -4.18
CA ILE A 141 -9.42 4.73 -2.81
C ILE A 141 -10.78 4.39 -2.19
N LYS A 142 -11.87 4.63 -2.92
CA LYS A 142 -13.23 4.33 -2.45
C LYS A 142 -13.40 2.84 -2.11
N ARG A 143 -12.88 1.98 -2.97
CA ARG A 143 -12.95 0.53 -2.76
C ARG A 143 -12.04 0.07 -1.62
N GLY A 144 -10.83 0.62 -1.50
CA GLY A 144 -9.92 0.39 -0.39
C GLY A 144 -10.55 0.78 0.96
N ASN A 145 -11.13 1.97 1.06
CA ASN A 145 -11.83 2.42 2.26
C ASN A 145 -12.98 1.49 2.66
N LYS A 146 -13.76 1.02 1.68
CA LYS A 146 -14.84 0.05 1.92
C LYS A 146 -14.29 -1.29 2.44
N ALA A 147 -13.16 -1.74 1.91
CA ALA A 147 -12.48 -2.95 2.37
C ALA A 147 -11.94 -2.77 3.78
N LEU A 148 -11.30 -1.64 4.08
CA LEU A 148 -10.78 -1.31 5.40
C LEU A 148 -11.88 -1.40 6.47
N GLN A 149 -13.04 -0.82 6.24
CA GLN A 149 -14.16 -0.90 7.18
C GLN A 149 -14.64 -2.35 7.43
N LYS A 150 -14.50 -3.22 6.44
CA LYS A 150 -14.89 -4.63 6.57
C LYS A 150 -13.87 -5.47 7.36
N THR A 151 -12.62 -5.02 7.49
CA THR A 151 -11.59 -5.77 8.20
C THR A 151 -11.97 -6.07 9.65
N THR A 152 -12.69 -5.16 10.31
CA THR A 152 -13.24 -5.37 11.67
C THR A 152 -14.06 -6.66 11.79
N GLN A 153 -14.76 -7.07 10.72
CA GLN A 153 -15.57 -8.29 10.73
C GLN A 153 -14.81 -9.54 10.29
N MET A 154 -13.64 -9.37 9.66
CA MET A 154 -12.89 -10.47 9.06
C MET A 154 -11.96 -11.18 10.06
N LEU A 155 -11.44 -10.46 11.05
CA LEU A 155 -10.53 -11.01 12.05
C LEU A 155 -11.14 -10.95 13.46
N PRO A 156 -11.08 -12.05 14.23
CA PRO A 156 -11.61 -12.07 15.59
C PRO A 156 -11.01 -11.00 16.51
N ALA A 157 -9.69 -10.76 16.42
CA ALA A 157 -9.00 -9.74 17.21
C ALA A 157 -9.52 -8.33 16.92
N LEU A 158 -9.69 -7.98 15.62
CA LEU A 158 -10.23 -6.67 15.21
C LEU A 158 -11.70 -6.49 15.66
N ARG A 159 -12.49 -7.56 15.55
CA ARG A 159 -13.89 -7.56 15.98
C ARG A 159 -14.01 -7.36 17.49
N GLN A 160 -13.19 -8.05 18.28
CA GLN A 160 -13.18 -7.94 19.74
C GLN A 160 -12.74 -6.55 20.20
N ALA A 161 -11.77 -5.94 19.53
CA ALA A 161 -11.29 -4.60 19.83
C ALA A 161 -12.20 -3.49 19.24
N GLY A 162 -13.10 -3.82 18.29
CA GLY A 162 -13.96 -2.85 17.62
C GLY A 162 -13.22 -1.89 16.69
N VAL A 163 -12.06 -2.32 16.14
CA VAL A 163 -11.20 -1.49 15.32
C VAL A 163 -11.03 -2.08 13.90
N VAL A 164 -10.56 -1.25 12.97
CA VAL A 164 -10.10 -1.68 11.65
C VAL A 164 -8.64 -2.14 11.69
N ASP A 165 -8.17 -2.80 10.62
CA ASP A 165 -6.76 -3.17 10.50
C ASP A 165 -5.87 -1.93 10.45
N ALA A 166 -4.86 -1.88 11.32
CA ALA A 166 -3.94 -0.74 11.44
C ALA A 166 -3.10 -0.52 10.18
N GLY A 167 -2.77 -1.59 9.46
CA GLY A 167 -1.98 -1.53 8.24
C GLY A 167 -2.79 -1.19 6.99
N GLY A 168 -4.11 -1.33 7.05
CA GLY A 168 -5.03 -1.06 5.93
C GLY A 168 -5.35 0.41 5.76
#